data_5b776c4588453a2b8f712da9592e4881
#
_entry.id   5b776c4588453a2b8f712da9592e4881
#
_cell.length_a   1.000
_cell.length_b   1.000
_cell.length_c   1.000
_cell.angle_alpha   90.00
_cell.angle_beta   90.00
_cell.angle_gamma   90.00
#
_symmetry.space_group_name_H-M   'P 1'
#
loop_
_entity.id
_entity.type
_entity.pdbx_description
1 polymer ?
#
loop_
_entity_poly.entity_id
_entity_poly.type
_entity_poly.pdbx_seq_one_letter_code
_entity_poly.pdbx_strand_id
1 'polypeptide(L)'
;MIKDTSAQDIQVKTPANHKKRFLLIIAVLLLIIAATYGVMSGSDATKSFSQEKVQIAKVEIKTLVRDVAASGKIVAANAPHIYSPERGFVSLHVKAGDTVTKGDELAVLHSPELTNELKQQQSVLQRLEGELKRQHLQSRRDTLTLTKTLDMASVELNAAQREDRRAKLSIKKHLISQIDLEKAIDDLSRAQLTYKHAQQEVALAKDTLAFELQAAKSDVERQQLIVDELHRKVNELSIRATVKGIVGNLLVQQKAAVTQSQPLMTLVDLSHFEAQLQVPESYANELGLGMDVELKLGNETIMGVLSAISPEVNNREVTTRVRFTSNSNNIRQNQRLTARILLDNRQNVLQVKRGAFMQQGGIVAYKIDGNFARRIPISVGATSINAVEILSGLNENDEIIISSYNQFNQADTLLLN
;
A
#
# COMPACT_ATOMS: atom_id res chain seq x y z
N MET A 1 -128.95 20.80 13.57
CA MET A 1 -129.16 20.94 12.07
C MET A 1 -128.29 19.86 11.41
N ILE A 2 -128.86 18.72 11.04
CA ILE A 2 -129.20 18.30 9.70
C ILE A 2 -127.90 18.13 8.89
N LYS A 3 -127.50 16.95 8.49
CA LYS A 3 -127.85 15.98 7.41
C LYS A 3 -126.82 14.87 7.46
N ASP A 4 -127.10 13.62 7.59
CA ASP A 4 -127.62 12.63 6.64
C ASP A 4 -126.75 12.50 5.41
N THR A 5 -126.15 11.35 5.29
CA THR A 5 -126.32 10.53 4.13
C THR A 5 -125.59 9.15 4.21
N SER A 6 -126.35 8.19 4.11
CA SER A 6 -126.18 6.83 3.79
C SER A 6 -125.41 6.53 2.48
N ALA A 7 -125.00 5.32 2.47
CA ALA A 7 -124.60 4.49 1.28
C ALA A 7 -123.09 4.58 0.87
N GLN A 8 -122.39 3.55 1.06
CA GLN A 8 -122.29 2.46 0.07
C GLN A 8 -121.43 1.32 0.62
N ASP A 9 -122.05 0.19 0.72
CA ASP A 9 -121.42 -1.09 0.78
C ASP A 9 -120.44 -1.27 -0.40
N ILE A 10 -119.18 -1.66 -0.16
CA ILE A 10 -118.37 -2.24 -1.21
C ILE A 10 -117.78 -3.57 -0.64
N GLN A 11 -118.08 -4.61 -1.36
CA GLN A 11 -117.68 -6.01 -1.10
C GLN A 11 -116.15 -6.20 -1.07
N VAL A 12 -115.72 -6.91 -0.05
CA VAL A 12 -114.33 -7.44 0.11
C VAL A 12 -114.18 -8.60 -0.87
N LYS A 13 -113.20 -8.43 -1.86
CA LYS A 13 -112.66 -9.46 -2.66
C LYS A 13 -111.47 -10.11 -1.89
N THR A 14 -111.50 -11.40 -1.70
CA THR A 14 -110.44 -12.26 -1.14
C THR A 14 -109.11 -12.16 -1.88
N PRO A 15 -107.95 -12.13 -1.13
CA PRO A 15 -106.65 -11.95 -1.77
C PRO A 15 -106.19 -13.22 -2.45
N ALA A 16 -105.76 -13.10 -3.70
CA ALA A 16 -105.12 -14.11 -4.49
C ALA A 16 -103.67 -14.40 -4.00
N ASN A 17 -103.36 -15.59 -3.96
CA ASN A 17 -102.18 -16.38 -3.55
C ASN A 17 -100.81 -15.72 -3.86
N HIS A 18 -100.31 -14.80 -3.03
CA HIS A 18 -99.01 -14.19 -3.17
C HIS A 18 -97.82 -15.11 -2.85
N LYS A 19 -98.04 -16.23 -2.15
CA LYS A 19 -96.98 -17.17 -1.81
C LYS A 19 -96.31 -17.81 -2.99
N LYS A 20 -97.03 -18.10 -4.08
CA LYS A 20 -96.45 -18.71 -5.30
C LYS A 20 -95.62 -17.66 -6.12
N ARG A 21 -96.03 -16.40 -6.14
CA ARG A 21 -95.24 -15.36 -6.78
C ARG A 21 -93.98 -14.99 -6.01
N PHE A 22 -94.00 -15.05 -4.67
CA PHE A 22 -92.83 -14.81 -3.83
C PHE A 22 -91.78 -15.94 -3.93
N LEU A 23 -92.22 -17.21 -4.03
CA LEU A 23 -91.34 -18.34 -4.29
C LEU A 23 -90.72 -18.32 -5.67
N LEU A 24 -91.42 -17.81 -6.70
CA LEU A 24 -90.85 -17.61 -8.03
C LEU A 24 -89.80 -16.49 -8.07
N ILE A 25 -90.02 -15.40 -7.33
CA ILE A 25 -89.06 -14.29 -7.22
C ILE A 25 -87.76 -14.75 -6.51
N ILE A 26 -87.90 -15.56 -5.42
CA ILE A 26 -86.75 -16.14 -4.71
C ILE A 26 -85.99 -17.15 -5.59
N ALA A 27 -86.69 -17.96 -6.39
CA ALA A 27 -86.06 -18.90 -7.31
C ALA A 27 -85.33 -18.18 -8.41
N VAL A 28 -85.87 -17.08 -8.97
CA VAL A 28 -85.18 -16.27 -9.96
C VAL A 28 -84.01 -15.49 -9.36
N LEU A 29 -84.10 -15.02 -8.12
CA LEU A 29 -83.01 -14.38 -7.43
C LEU A 29 -81.87 -15.35 -7.12
N LEU A 30 -82.15 -16.58 -6.70
CA LEU A 30 -81.20 -17.64 -6.51
C LEU A 30 -80.50 -18.07 -7.83
N LEU A 31 -81.29 -18.09 -8.92
CA LEU A 31 -80.73 -18.39 -10.25
C LEU A 31 -79.80 -17.27 -10.75
N ILE A 32 -80.16 -16.01 -10.46
CA ILE A 32 -79.28 -14.84 -10.76
C ILE A 32 -78.06 -14.87 -9.88
N ILE A 33 -78.17 -15.19 -8.60
CA ILE A 33 -77.01 -15.31 -7.69
C ILE A 33 -76.13 -16.51 -8.13
N ALA A 34 -76.68 -17.63 -8.49
CA ALA A 34 -75.94 -18.78 -9.00
C ALA A 34 -75.25 -18.47 -10.38
N ALA A 35 -75.96 -17.70 -11.27
CA ALA A 35 -75.40 -17.29 -12.54
C ALA A 35 -74.29 -16.24 -12.35
N THR A 36 -74.45 -15.26 -11.42
CA THR A 36 -73.42 -14.31 -11.08
C THR A 36 -72.24 -14.95 -10.38
N TYR A 37 -72.46 -15.90 -9.51
CA TYR A 37 -71.37 -16.66 -8.87
C TYR A 37 -70.66 -17.57 -9.88
N GLY A 38 -71.34 -18.16 -10.85
CA GLY A 38 -70.75 -18.92 -11.94
C GLY A 38 -69.94 -18.07 -12.92
N VAL A 39 -70.38 -16.83 -13.15
CA VAL A 39 -69.60 -15.86 -13.99
C VAL A 39 -68.43 -15.23 -13.21
N MET A 40 -68.55 -15.03 -11.92
CA MET A 40 -67.46 -14.53 -11.07
C MET A 40 -66.40 -15.56 -10.74
N SER A 41 -66.74 -16.86 -10.68
CA SER A 41 -65.77 -17.94 -10.47
C SER A 41 -65.13 -18.48 -11.76
N GLY A 42 -65.44 -17.94 -12.92
CA GLY A 42 -64.99 -18.44 -14.25
C GLY A 42 -64.11 -17.49 -15.07
N SER A 43 -63.61 -16.38 -14.51
CA SER A 43 -62.73 -15.47 -15.26
C SER A 43 -61.30 -15.38 -14.74
N ASP A 44 -60.63 -16.50 -14.56
CA ASP A 44 -59.19 -16.52 -14.82
C ASP A 44 -59.03 -16.44 -16.35
N ALA A 45 -58.93 -15.18 -16.83
CA ALA A 45 -58.66 -14.91 -18.23
C ALA A 45 -57.25 -15.41 -18.55
N THR A 46 -57.13 -16.67 -18.95
CA THR A 46 -55.91 -17.32 -19.38
C THR A 46 -55.49 -16.62 -20.68
N LYS A 47 -54.52 -15.67 -20.60
CA LYS A 47 -53.96 -15.04 -21.79
C LYS A 47 -53.14 -16.09 -22.53
N SER A 48 -53.46 -16.24 -23.82
CA SER A 48 -52.72 -17.17 -24.70
C SER A 48 -51.50 -16.42 -25.28
N PHE A 49 -50.31 -17.02 -25.17
CA PHE A 49 -49.07 -16.55 -25.75
C PHE A 49 -48.44 -17.66 -26.58
N SER A 50 -47.91 -17.30 -27.76
CA SER A 50 -47.16 -18.24 -28.59
C SER A 50 -45.83 -18.59 -27.90
N GLN A 51 -45.55 -19.89 -27.75
CA GLN A 51 -44.33 -20.41 -27.16
C GLN A 51 -43.07 -19.94 -27.89
N GLU A 52 -43.17 -19.67 -29.19
CA GLU A 52 -42.07 -19.14 -30.00
C GLU A 52 -41.62 -17.72 -29.61
N LYS A 53 -42.50 -16.96 -28.93
CA LYS A 53 -42.20 -15.57 -28.51
C LYS A 53 -41.61 -15.45 -27.11
N VAL A 54 -41.49 -16.55 -26.37
CA VAL A 54 -40.95 -16.57 -25.03
C VAL A 54 -39.66 -17.37 -24.99
N GLN A 55 -38.67 -16.87 -24.28
CA GLN A 55 -37.44 -17.61 -24.01
C GLN A 55 -37.64 -18.42 -22.74
N ILE A 56 -37.35 -19.72 -22.83
CA ILE A 56 -37.48 -20.68 -21.74
C ILE A 56 -36.06 -21.09 -21.33
N ALA A 57 -35.86 -21.27 -20.04
CA ALA A 57 -34.64 -21.86 -19.51
C ALA A 57 -34.98 -22.88 -18.42
N LYS A 58 -34.19 -23.93 -18.38
CA LYS A 58 -34.26 -25.00 -17.39
C LYS A 58 -33.45 -24.63 -16.16
N VAL A 59 -33.98 -24.96 -14.99
CA VAL A 59 -33.28 -24.82 -13.71
C VAL A 59 -32.40 -26.03 -13.51
N GLU A 60 -31.10 -25.79 -13.32
CA GLU A 60 -30.10 -26.86 -13.22
C GLU A 60 -29.22 -26.68 -11.99
N ILE A 61 -28.70 -27.76 -11.44
CA ILE A 61 -27.66 -27.70 -10.40
C ILE A 61 -26.31 -27.65 -11.09
N LYS A 62 -25.63 -26.49 -10.99
CA LYS A 62 -24.32 -26.28 -11.56
C LYS A 62 -23.48 -25.38 -10.64
N THR A 63 -22.19 -25.26 -10.94
CA THR A 63 -21.32 -24.31 -10.27
C THR A 63 -21.61 -22.88 -10.79
N LEU A 64 -21.95 -21.99 -9.90
CA LEU A 64 -22.13 -20.57 -10.18
C LEU A 64 -20.84 -19.83 -9.90
N VAL A 65 -20.20 -19.32 -10.94
CA VAL A 65 -19.02 -18.48 -10.82
C VAL A 65 -19.44 -17.02 -10.94
N ARG A 66 -19.21 -16.27 -9.88
CA ARG A 66 -19.32 -14.80 -9.92
C ARG A 66 -17.96 -14.25 -10.23
N ASP A 67 -17.88 -13.46 -11.26
CA ASP A 67 -16.65 -12.81 -11.71
C ASP A 67 -16.89 -11.38 -12.11
N VAL A 68 -15.84 -10.58 -12.04
CA VAL A 68 -15.82 -9.22 -12.57
C VAL A 68 -14.78 -9.11 -13.66
N ALA A 69 -15.21 -8.56 -14.80
CA ALA A 69 -14.31 -8.24 -15.89
C ALA A 69 -13.56 -6.94 -15.57
N ALA A 70 -12.25 -6.97 -15.77
CA ALA A 70 -11.37 -5.82 -15.62
C ALA A 70 -10.47 -5.69 -16.84
N SER A 71 -10.09 -4.47 -17.17
CA SER A 71 -9.05 -4.19 -18.16
C SER A 71 -7.78 -3.75 -17.46
N GLY A 72 -6.65 -3.97 -18.09
CA GLY A 72 -5.38 -3.57 -17.49
C GLY A 72 -4.19 -3.65 -18.42
N LYS A 73 -3.05 -3.54 -17.82
CA LYS A 73 -1.74 -3.64 -18.50
C LYS A 73 -0.74 -4.37 -17.65
N ILE A 74 0.22 -4.98 -18.32
CA ILE A 74 1.39 -5.55 -17.66
C ILE A 74 2.32 -4.42 -17.22
N VAL A 75 2.77 -4.49 -15.98
CA VAL A 75 3.80 -3.61 -15.42
C VAL A 75 4.93 -4.47 -14.86
N ALA A 76 6.15 -3.98 -14.94
CA ALA A 76 7.23 -4.60 -14.18
C ALA A 76 6.94 -4.43 -12.68
N ALA A 77 7.17 -5.46 -11.89
CA ALA A 77 6.99 -5.39 -10.43
C ALA A 77 7.90 -4.31 -9.81
N ASN A 78 9.07 -4.11 -10.43
CA ASN A 78 10.05 -3.10 -10.04
C ASN A 78 10.57 -2.36 -11.28
N ALA A 79 10.33 -1.07 -11.34
CA ALA A 79 10.80 -0.20 -12.44
C ALA A 79 11.33 1.12 -11.87
N PRO A 80 12.49 1.09 -11.16
CA PRO A 80 13.03 2.28 -10.55
C PRO A 80 13.42 3.33 -11.60
N HIS A 81 13.12 4.57 -11.27
CA HIS A 81 13.72 5.72 -11.95
C HIS A 81 15.10 5.96 -11.38
N ILE A 82 16.06 6.12 -12.26
CA ILE A 82 17.43 6.50 -11.91
C ILE A 82 17.53 8.03 -12.00
N TYR A 83 17.94 8.63 -10.90
CA TYR A 83 18.05 10.09 -10.76
C TYR A 83 19.49 10.54 -10.70
N SER A 84 19.75 11.78 -11.09
CA SER A 84 21.05 12.42 -10.89
C SER A 84 21.30 12.68 -9.40
N PRO A 85 22.42 12.22 -8.83
CA PRO A 85 22.75 12.48 -7.44
C PRO A 85 23.15 13.94 -7.20
N GLU A 86 23.72 14.60 -8.22
CA GLU A 86 24.21 15.98 -8.15
C GLU A 86 24.01 16.70 -9.48
N ARG A 87 24.29 18.01 -9.51
CA ARG A 87 24.32 18.80 -10.74
C ARG A 87 25.62 18.55 -11.52
N GLY A 88 25.52 18.55 -12.85
CA GLY A 88 26.67 18.34 -13.70
C GLY A 88 26.31 18.01 -15.13
N PHE A 89 27.25 17.46 -15.88
CA PHE A 89 27.05 16.99 -17.25
C PHE A 89 27.05 15.46 -17.28
N VAL A 90 25.98 14.87 -17.80
CA VAL A 90 25.84 13.41 -17.83
C VAL A 90 26.54 12.80 -19.04
N SER A 91 27.32 11.75 -18.82
CA SER A 91 27.86 10.87 -19.87
C SER A 91 27.18 9.53 -19.76
N LEU A 92 26.32 9.19 -20.72
CA LEU A 92 25.59 7.93 -20.76
C LEU A 92 26.49 6.82 -21.35
N HIS A 93 26.52 5.66 -20.70
CA HIS A 93 27.26 4.48 -21.16
C HIS A 93 26.33 3.39 -21.71
N VAL A 94 25.02 3.58 -21.59
CA VAL A 94 23.98 2.65 -22.04
C VAL A 94 22.99 3.33 -22.98
N LYS A 95 22.29 2.52 -23.76
CA LYS A 95 21.20 2.95 -24.66
C LYS A 95 19.88 2.34 -24.21
N ALA A 96 18.76 2.95 -24.61
CA ALA A 96 17.47 2.34 -24.42
C ALA A 96 17.39 0.97 -25.07
N GLY A 97 16.95 -0.04 -24.31
CA GLY A 97 16.90 -1.43 -24.74
C GLY A 97 18.12 -2.29 -24.32
N ASP A 98 19.19 -1.69 -23.79
CA ASP A 98 20.35 -2.45 -23.32
C ASP A 98 20.00 -3.26 -22.06
N THR A 99 20.49 -4.50 -22.00
CA THR A 99 20.37 -5.34 -20.81
C THR A 99 21.53 -5.07 -19.87
N VAL A 100 21.22 -4.84 -18.59
CA VAL A 100 22.21 -4.54 -17.56
C VAL A 100 22.03 -5.46 -16.35
N THR A 101 23.13 -5.70 -15.63
CA THR A 101 23.15 -6.42 -14.37
C THR A 101 23.31 -5.45 -13.20
N LYS A 102 22.94 -5.88 -11.98
CA LYS A 102 23.13 -5.06 -10.78
C LYS A 102 24.60 -4.68 -10.60
N GLY A 103 24.88 -3.38 -10.48
CA GLY A 103 26.21 -2.81 -10.34
C GLY A 103 26.85 -2.30 -11.62
N ASP A 104 26.31 -2.62 -12.82
CA ASP A 104 26.81 -2.08 -14.07
C ASP A 104 26.72 -0.56 -14.12
N GLU A 105 27.70 0.09 -14.70
CA GLU A 105 27.75 1.54 -14.82
C GLU A 105 26.85 2.02 -15.96
N LEU A 106 25.82 2.78 -15.59
CA LEU A 106 24.82 3.30 -16.52
C LEU A 106 25.22 4.65 -17.09
N ALA A 107 25.77 5.48 -16.25
CA ALA A 107 26.17 6.83 -16.59
C ALA A 107 27.23 7.34 -15.61
N VAL A 108 28.03 8.29 -16.06
CA VAL A 108 28.94 9.07 -15.21
C VAL A 108 28.53 10.54 -15.28
N LEU A 109 28.40 11.14 -14.12
CA LEU A 109 28.12 12.56 -14.00
C LEU A 109 29.43 13.33 -13.79
N HIS A 110 29.73 14.26 -14.66
CA HIS A 110 30.86 15.17 -14.49
C HIS A 110 30.42 16.41 -13.72
N SER A 111 30.84 16.51 -12.47
CA SER A 111 30.62 17.67 -11.59
C SER A 111 31.95 18.30 -11.19
N PRO A 112 32.46 19.28 -11.97
CA PRO A 112 33.71 19.95 -11.66
C PRO A 112 33.65 20.67 -10.32
N GLU A 113 32.51 21.21 -9.98
CA GLU A 113 32.27 21.94 -8.74
C GLU A 113 32.46 21.03 -7.51
N LEU A 114 31.80 19.90 -7.45
CA LEU A 114 31.95 18.92 -6.36
C LEU A 114 33.38 18.37 -6.27
N THR A 115 34.02 18.14 -7.42
CA THR A 115 35.42 17.69 -7.47
C THR A 115 36.38 18.74 -6.94
N ASN A 116 36.13 20.02 -7.25
CA ASN A 116 36.95 21.12 -6.74
C ASN A 116 36.73 21.33 -5.24
N GLU A 117 35.47 21.23 -4.77
CA GLU A 117 35.17 21.31 -3.36
C GLU A 117 35.88 20.22 -2.57
N LEU A 118 35.83 18.95 -3.05
CA LEU A 118 36.57 17.85 -2.44
C LEU A 118 38.07 18.19 -2.31
N LYS A 119 38.72 18.63 -3.39
CA LYS A 119 40.14 19.02 -3.38
C LYS A 119 40.43 20.14 -2.38
N GLN A 120 39.54 21.13 -2.29
CA GLN A 120 39.66 22.24 -1.34
C GLN A 120 39.59 21.70 0.09
N GLN A 121 38.62 20.86 0.43
CA GLN A 121 38.47 20.31 1.78
C GLN A 121 39.59 19.34 2.14
N GLN A 122 40.14 18.60 1.18
CA GLN A 122 41.35 17.78 1.36
C GLN A 122 42.57 18.65 1.72
N SER A 123 42.72 19.80 1.07
CA SER A 123 43.80 20.76 1.39
C SER A 123 43.66 21.32 2.79
N VAL A 124 42.43 21.60 3.26
CA VAL A 124 42.16 22.02 4.63
C VAL A 124 42.53 20.91 5.63
N LEU A 125 42.15 19.66 5.33
CA LEU A 125 42.52 18.51 6.16
C LEU A 125 44.03 18.37 6.30
N GLN A 126 44.75 18.41 5.18
CA GLN A 126 46.24 18.33 5.17
C GLN A 126 46.88 19.46 5.99
N ARG A 127 46.33 20.69 5.95
CA ARG A 127 46.79 21.78 6.78
C ARG A 127 46.59 21.52 8.27
N LEU A 128 45.39 21.01 8.68
CA LEU A 128 45.09 20.69 10.08
C LEU A 128 45.94 19.53 10.59
N GLU A 129 46.21 18.51 9.78
CA GLU A 129 47.14 17.41 10.13
C GLU A 129 48.56 17.93 10.34
N GLY A 130 49.01 18.89 9.50
CA GLY A 130 50.29 19.55 9.67
C GLY A 130 50.34 20.35 10.98
N GLU A 131 49.27 21.07 11.32
CA GLU A 131 49.11 21.82 12.57
C GLU A 131 49.17 20.89 13.79
N LEU A 132 48.41 19.78 13.77
CA LEU A 132 48.44 18.75 14.83
C LEU A 132 49.85 18.21 15.04
N LYS A 133 50.58 17.88 13.96
CA LYS A 133 51.99 17.44 14.06
C LYS A 133 52.89 18.50 14.68
N ARG A 134 52.73 19.76 14.28
CA ARG A 134 53.48 20.86 14.87
C ARG A 134 53.19 21.00 16.36
N GLN A 135 51.95 20.99 16.78
CA GLN A 135 51.54 21.10 18.18
C GLN A 135 52.03 19.93 19.00
N HIS A 136 52.00 18.72 18.45
CA HIS A 136 52.57 17.54 19.11
C HIS A 136 54.09 17.69 19.37
N LEU A 137 54.86 18.23 18.41
CA LEU A 137 56.30 18.47 18.60
C LEU A 137 56.54 19.57 19.61
N GLN A 138 55.74 20.66 19.61
CA GLN A 138 55.82 21.72 20.61
C GLN A 138 55.51 21.19 21.99
N SER A 139 54.44 20.44 22.19
CA SER A 139 54.06 19.80 23.44
C SER A 139 55.20 18.89 24.01
N ARG A 140 55.84 18.14 23.13
CA ARG A 140 57.01 17.29 23.56
C ARG A 140 58.20 18.14 24.01
N ARG A 141 58.48 19.25 23.34
CA ARG A 141 59.55 20.18 23.71
C ARG A 141 59.25 20.83 25.07
N ASP A 142 58.06 21.31 25.31
CA ASP A 142 57.65 21.97 26.55
C ASP A 142 57.68 20.99 27.73
N THR A 143 57.17 19.77 27.52
CA THR A 143 57.27 18.70 28.52
C THR A 143 58.72 18.38 28.89
N LEU A 144 59.62 18.31 27.89
CA LEU A 144 61.04 18.05 28.16
C LEU A 144 61.68 19.18 28.98
N THR A 145 61.33 20.44 28.69
CA THR A 145 61.85 21.61 29.43
C THR A 145 61.39 21.60 30.89
N LEU A 146 60.11 21.33 31.12
CA LEU A 146 59.53 21.25 32.48
C LEU A 146 60.08 20.04 33.28
N THR A 147 60.26 18.92 32.60
CA THR A 147 60.85 17.72 33.24
C THR A 147 62.31 18.01 33.66
N LYS A 148 63.11 18.72 32.84
CA LYS A 148 64.46 19.15 33.21
C LYS A 148 64.46 20.04 34.45
N THR A 149 63.53 20.98 34.57
CA THR A 149 63.39 21.88 35.74
C THR A 149 63.04 21.03 36.99
N LEU A 150 62.13 20.09 36.88
CA LEU A 150 61.80 19.14 37.98
C LEU A 150 62.98 18.29 38.40
N ASP A 151 63.78 17.76 37.46
CA ASP A 151 64.97 16.97 37.73
C ASP A 151 66.03 17.83 38.47
N MET A 152 66.22 19.06 38.07
CA MET A 152 67.13 20.00 38.76
C MET A 152 66.66 20.29 40.20
N ALA A 153 65.38 20.57 40.40
CA ALA A 153 64.81 20.78 41.74
C ALA A 153 64.92 19.48 42.63
N SER A 154 64.82 18.32 42.04
CA SER A 154 65.03 17.02 42.77
C SER A 154 66.49 16.85 43.22
N VAL A 155 67.44 17.24 42.37
CA VAL A 155 68.87 17.19 42.72
C VAL A 155 69.16 18.16 43.85
N GLU A 156 68.60 19.40 43.80
CA GLU A 156 68.77 20.39 44.88
C GLU A 156 68.14 19.91 46.21
N LEU A 157 66.95 19.34 46.20
CA LEU A 157 66.26 18.74 47.34
C LEU A 157 67.13 17.64 47.98
N ASN A 158 67.68 16.75 47.16
CA ASN A 158 68.56 15.71 47.63
C ASN A 158 69.82 16.26 48.27
N ALA A 159 70.37 17.36 47.76
CA ALA A 159 71.54 18.03 48.35
C ALA A 159 71.18 18.69 49.69
N ALA A 160 70.10 19.40 49.81
CA ALA A 160 69.56 20.02 51.01
C ALA A 160 69.27 18.97 52.11
N GLN A 161 68.70 17.83 51.75
CA GLN A 161 68.47 16.72 52.68
C GLN A 161 69.74 16.12 53.24
N ARG A 162 70.82 16.02 52.47
CA ARG A 162 72.09 15.55 52.91
C ARG A 162 72.71 16.58 53.89
N GLU A 163 72.61 17.88 53.58
CA GLU A 163 73.15 18.92 54.44
C GLU A 163 72.43 19.03 55.80
N ASP A 164 71.08 19.02 55.78
CA ASP A 164 70.26 18.99 56.98
C ASP A 164 70.62 17.77 57.89
N ARG A 165 70.78 16.56 57.31
CA ARG A 165 71.23 15.37 58.08
C ARG A 165 72.59 15.61 58.64
N ARG A 166 73.53 16.20 57.90
CA ARG A 166 74.89 16.46 58.40
C ARG A 166 74.86 17.48 59.55
N ALA A 167 74.13 18.56 59.40
CA ALA A 167 73.91 19.62 60.37
C ALA A 167 73.29 19.05 61.65
N LYS A 168 72.30 18.22 61.61
CA LYS A 168 71.66 17.53 62.76
C LYS A 168 72.60 16.59 63.49
N LEU A 169 73.56 15.96 62.82
CA LEU A 169 74.53 15.12 63.41
C LEU A 169 75.67 15.97 64.03
N SER A 170 76.13 17.08 63.44
CA SER A 170 77.19 17.93 63.85
C SER A 170 76.85 18.77 65.10
N ILE A 171 75.58 19.27 65.18
CA ILE A 171 75.10 20.03 66.33
C ILE A 171 75.10 19.14 67.60
N LYS A 172 74.77 17.88 67.50
CA LYS A 172 74.83 16.91 68.61
C LYS A 172 76.28 16.74 69.15
N LYS A 173 77.33 17.04 68.35
CA LYS A 173 78.75 16.96 68.72
C LYS A 173 79.34 18.35 69.01
N HIS A 174 78.47 19.40 69.05
CA HIS A 174 78.87 20.79 69.25
C HIS A 174 79.90 21.30 68.22
N LEU A 175 79.79 20.84 66.94
CA LEU A 175 80.69 21.20 65.86
C LEU A 175 80.21 22.38 65.02
N ILE A 176 78.95 22.79 65.14
CA ILE A 176 78.31 23.90 64.41
C ILE A 176 77.45 24.72 65.37
N SER A 177 77.11 25.95 64.97
CA SER A 177 76.20 26.87 65.67
C SER A 177 74.72 26.48 65.49
N GLN A 178 73.85 26.98 66.37
CA GLN A 178 72.42 26.82 66.26
C GLN A 178 71.88 27.52 64.96
N ILE A 179 72.50 28.69 64.61
CA ILE A 179 72.18 29.41 63.41
C ILE A 179 72.46 28.58 62.15
N ASP A 180 73.54 27.83 62.09
CA ASP A 180 73.86 26.98 60.95
C ASP A 180 72.88 25.82 60.82
N LEU A 181 72.41 25.24 61.96
CA LEU A 181 71.34 24.23 61.91
C LEU A 181 70.02 24.81 61.37
N GLU A 182 69.61 25.99 61.88
CA GLU A 182 68.36 26.65 61.42
C GLU A 182 68.43 26.93 59.93
N LYS A 183 69.57 27.48 59.44
CA LYS A 183 69.82 27.68 58.03
C LYS A 183 69.65 26.42 57.18
N ALA A 184 70.23 25.27 57.68
CA ALA A 184 70.09 23.98 56.96
C ALA A 184 68.63 23.51 56.89
N ILE A 185 67.84 23.77 57.94
CA ILE A 185 66.41 23.45 58.00
C ILE A 185 65.62 24.33 57.01
N ASP A 186 65.92 25.65 57.00
CA ASP A 186 65.28 26.60 56.10
C ASP A 186 65.60 26.28 54.62
N ASP A 187 66.89 25.96 54.34
CA ASP A 187 67.31 25.56 53.01
C ASP A 187 66.59 24.29 52.52
N LEU A 188 66.44 23.27 53.43
CA LEU A 188 65.68 22.05 53.17
C LEU A 188 64.20 22.43 52.86
N SER A 189 63.58 23.25 53.70
CA SER A 189 62.17 23.65 53.51
C SER A 189 61.99 24.37 52.20
N ARG A 190 62.90 25.26 51.80
CA ARG A 190 62.88 25.94 50.50
C ARG A 190 63.03 24.97 49.36
N ALA A 191 63.98 24.05 49.41
CA ALA A 191 64.19 23.03 48.38
C ALA A 191 62.95 22.10 48.23
N GLN A 192 62.28 21.71 49.37
CA GLN A 192 61.07 20.94 49.37
C GLN A 192 59.93 21.70 48.64
N LEU A 193 59.72 22.98 48.92
CA LEU A 193 58.71 23.81 48.25
C LEU A 193 59.02 23.95 46.76
N THR A 194 60.27 24.23 46.39
CA THR A 194 60.71 24.33 44.98
C THR A 194 60.41 23.02 44.21
N TYR A 195 60.80 21.88 44.79
CA TYR A 195 60.49 20.58 44.16
C TYR A 195 59.02 20.33 44.04
N LYS A 196 58.23 20.60 45.10
CA LYS A 196 56.75 20.46 45.07
C LYS A 196 56.12 21.33 43.98
N HIS A 197 56.54 22.60 43.88
CA HIS A 197 56.02 23.48 42.86
C HIS A 197 56.39 23.03 41.44
N ALA A 198 57.64 22.62 41.20
CA ALA A 198 58.07 22.07 39.91
C ALA A 198 57.29 20.79 39.55
N GLN A 199 57.01 19.93 40.53
CA GLN A 199 56.16 18.73 40.32
C GLN A 199 54.71 19.08 39.91
N GLN A 200 54.11 20.07 40.60
CA GLN A 200 52.74 20.53 40.27
C GLN A 200 52.69 21.20 38.91
N GLU A 201 53.72 21.99 38.55
CA GLU A 201 53.81 22.64 37.25
C GLU A 201 53.89 21.64 36.09
N VAL A 202 54.72 20.57 36.25
CA VAL A 202 54.79 19.45 35.27
C VAL A 202 53.44 18.77 35.12
N ALA A 203 52.72 18.49 36.23
CA ALA A 203 51.42 17.84 36.20
C ALA A 203 50.39 18.72 35.45
N LEU A 204 50.26 19.98 35.85
CA LEU A 204 49.35 20.93 35.22
C LEU A 204 49.62 21.09 33.72
N ALA A 205 50.89 21.25 33.36
CA ALA A 205 51.30 21.41 31.96
C ALA A 205 50.98 20.15 31.15
N LYS A 206 51.21 18.93 31.69
CA LYS A 206 50.80 17.69 31.00
C LYS A 206 49.31 17.63 30.73
N ASP A 207 48.45 18.01 31.68
CA ASP A 207 47.02 18.03 31.53
C ASP A 207 46.60 19.06 30.48
N THR A 208 47.18 20.27 30.53
CA THR A 208 46.90 21.33 29.56
C THR A 208 47.30 20.90 28.14
N LEU A 209 48.51 20.41 27.97
CA LEU A 209 49.02 19.92 26.69
C LEU A 209 48.21 18.74 26.14
N ALA A 210 47.75 17.84 26.98
CA ALA A 210 46.86 16.73 26.58
C ALA A 210 45.52 17.24 26.08
N PHE A 211 44.93 18.23 26.77
CA PHE A 211 43.71 18.89 26.33
C PHE A 211 43.85 19.60 24.96
N GLU A 212 44.92 20.38 24.78
CA GLU A 212 45.19 21.08 23.52
C GLU A 212 45.41 20.10 22.36
N LEU A 213 46.15 19.01 22.58
CA LEU A 213 46.32 17.96 21.56
C LEU A 213 45.02 17.28 21.24
N GLN A 214 44.17 16.99 22.23
CA GLN A 214 42.86 16.39 22.01
C GLN A 214 41.95 17.35 21.20
N ALA A 215 41.96 18.64 21.51
CA ALA A 215 41.19 19.62 20.73
C ALA A 215 41.65 19.67 19.29
N ALA A 216 42.95 19.74 19.02
CA ALA A 216 43.49 19.74 17.65
C ALA A 216 43.18 18.45 16.90
N LYS A 217 43.20 17.30 17.61
CA LYS A 217 42.80 15.98 17.05
C LYS A 217 41.35 15.99 16.65
N SER A 218 40.46 16.53 17.48
CA SER A 218 39.02 16.62 17.19
C SER A 218 38.73 17.50 15.96
N ASP A 219 39.54 18.56 15.75
CA ASP A 219 39.42 19.38 14.55
C ASP A 219 39.81 18.63 13.27
N VAL A 220 40.85 17.79 13.31
CA VAL A 220 41.23 16.90 12.19
C VAL A 220 40.14 15.87 11.93
N GLU A 221 39.61 15.23 12.98
CA GLU A 221 38.56 14.24 12.87
C GLU A 221 37.29 14.84 12.25
N ARG A 222 36.87 16.02 12.67
CA ARG A 222 35.73 16.74 12.08
C ARG A 222 35.94 17.03 10.61
N GLN A 223 37.13 17.52 10.23
CA GLN A 223 37.45 17.79 8.82
C GLN A 223 37.52 16.51 8.00
N GLN A 224 38.03 15.40 8.56
CA GLN A 224 38.03 14.11 7.90
C GLN A 224 36.62 13.66 7.53
N LEU A 225 35.63 13.80 8.44
CA LEU A 225 34.24 13.47 8.15
C LEU A 225 33.66 14.28 6.96
N ILE A 226 34.05 15.55 6.84
CA ILE A 226 33.64 16.38 5.71
C ILE A 226 34.24 15.86 4.39
N VAL A 227 35.52 15.50 4.41
CA VAL A 227 36.20 14.93 3.25
C VAL A 227 35.62 13.58 2.87
N ASP A 228 35.33 12.72 3.83
CA ASP A 228 34.71 11.40 3.60
C ASP A 228 33.32 11.53 2.96
N GLU A 229 32.51 12.46 3.44
CA GLU A 229 31.20 12.75 2.86
C GLU A 229 31.31 13.24 1.40
N LEU A 230 32.24 14.13 1.11
CA LEU A 230 32.50 14.59 -0.26
C LEU A 230 33.05 13.46 -1.16
N HIS A 231 33.89 12.58 -0.62
CA HIS A 231 34.35 11.39 -1.32
C HIS A 231 33.20 10.46 -1.68
N ARG A 232 32.26 10.23 -0.73
CA ARG A 232 31.06 9.43 -0.98
C ARG A 232 30.23 10.04 -2.13
N LYS A 233 29.97 11.36 -2.08
CA LYS A 233 29.25 12.08 -3.14
C LYS A 233 29.93 12.00 -4.50
N VAL A 234 31.25 12.13 -4.55
CA VAL A 234 32.03 11.96 -5.80
C VAL A 234 31.93 10.52 -6.34
N ASN A 235 31.96 9.53 -5.47
CA ASN A 235 31.78 8.13 -5.88
C ASN A 235 30.37 7.87 -6.43
N GLU A 236 29.35 8.53 -5.90
CA GLU A 236 27.98 8.45 -6.37
C GLU A 236 27.76 9.09 -7.75
N LEU A 237 28.70 9.91 -8.25
CA LEU A 237 28.67 10.43 -9.62
C LEU A 237 28.77 9.30 -10.67
N SER A 238 29.32 8.12 -10.34
CA SER A 238 29.20 6.89 -11.14
C SER A 238 27.86 6.23 -10.83
N ILE A 239 26.89 6.46 -11.69
CA ILE A 239 25.52 5.99 -11.56
C ILE A 239 25.44 4.55 -12.01
N ARG A 240 25.05 3.63 -11.09
CA ARG A 240 25.03 2.18 -11.33
C ARG A 240 23.64 1.59 -11.26
N ALA A 241 23.45 0.49 -11.98
CA ALA A 241 22.21 -0.27 -11.97
C ALA A 241 21.93 -0.85 -10.57
N THR A 242 20.74 -0.55 -10.05
CA THR A 242 20.29 -1.02 -8.72
C THR A 242 19.71 -2.44 -8.78
N VAL A 243 19.21 -2.85 -9.96
CA VAL A 243 18.60 -4.16 -10.24
C VAL A 243 19.08 -4.67 -11.58
N LYS A 244 18.93 -5.97 -11.82
CA LYS A 244 19.09 -6.56 -13.17
C LYS A 244 17.85 -6.23 -14.00
N GLY A 245 18.05 -5.78 -15.24
CA GLY A 245 16.90 -5.41 -16.07
C GLY A 245 17.31 -4.90 -17.46
N ILE A 246 16.35 -4.20 -18.07
CA ILE A 246 16.57 -3.51 -19.35
C ILE A 246 16.42 -2.00 -19.10
N VAL A 247 17.32 -1.23 -19.72
CA VAL A 247 17.22 0.22 -19.75
C VAL A 247 15.97 0.60 -20.56
N GLY A 248 15.01 1.23 -19.90
CA GLY A 248 13.78 1.73 -20.53
C GLY A 248 14.01 3.02 -21.29
N ASN A 249 13.26 4.05 -20.96
CA ASN A 249 13.41 5.34 -21.60
C ASN A 249 14.59 6.13 -21.02
N LEU A 250 15.42 6.70 -21.89
CA LEU A 250 16.37 7.74 -21.53
C LEU A 250 15.63 9.10 -21.53
N LEU A 251 15.68 9.79 -20.40
CA LEU A 251 14.99 11.08 -20.21
C LEU A 251 15.92 12.26 -20.44
N VAL A 252 17.21 12.00 -20.64
CA VAL A 252 18.24 12.99 -20.90
C VAL A 252 19.09 12.57 -22.11
N GLN A 253 19.72 13.53 -22.75
CA GLN A 253 20.64 13.31 -23.86
C GLN A 253 22.10 13.24 -23.39
N GLN A 254 22.95 12.63 -24.23
CA GLN A 254 24.39 12.59 -24.00
C GLN A 254 24.96 14.01 -23.85
N LYS A 255 25.78 14.22 -22.82
CA LYS A 255 26.38 15.50 -22.44
C LYS A 255 25.39 16.61 -22.05
N ALA A 256 24.15 16.27 -21.76
CA ALA A 256 23.19 17.23 -21.23
C ALA A 256 23.61 17.71 -19.83
N ALA A 257 23.35 18.98 -19.54
CA ALA A 257 23.42 19.52 -18.20
C ALA A 257 22.20 19.03 -17.41
N VAL A 258 22.41 18.53 -16.21
CA VAL A 258 21.37 18.02 -15.30
C VAL A 258 21.48 18.65 -13.93
N THR A 259 20.35 18.75 -13.25
CA THR A 259 20.25 19.21 -11.87
C THR A 259 20.19 18.03 -10.90
N GLN A 260 20.40 18.27 -9.63
CA GLN A 260 20.23 17.28 -8.59
C GLN A 260 18.79 16.74 -8.59
N SER A 261 18.63 15.44 -8.37
CA SER A 261 17.33 14.73 -8.38
C SER A 261 16.58 14.79 -9.71
N GLN A 262 17.23 15.17 -10.81
CA GLN A 262 16.63 15.08 -12.14
C GLN A 262 16.58 13.61 -12.60
N PRO A 263 15.41 13.13 -13.11
CA PRO A 263 15.32 11.77 -13.63
C PRO A 263 16.14 11.65 -14.93
N LEU A 264 16.98 10.61 -15.00
CA LEU A 264 17.89 10.35 -16.12
C LEU A 264 17.35 9.24 -17.01
N MET A 265 16.91 8.15 -16.44
CA MET A 265 16.41 6.97 -17.16
C MET A 265 15.52 6.10 -16.25
N THR A 266 14.79 5.18 -16.88
CA THR A 266 14.07 4.11 -16.17
C THR A 266 14.82 2.79 -16.36
N LEU A 267 14.88 2.01 -15.31
CA LEU A 267 15.39 0.63 -15.34
C LEU A 267 14.23 -0.31 -15.09
N VAL A 268 13.98 -1.25 -16.00
CA VAL A 268 12.84 -2.17 -15.95
C VAL A 268 13.34 -3.55 -15.56
N ASP A 269 12.94 -4.03 -14.40
CA ASP A 269 13.23 -5.39 -13.98
C ASP A 269 12.28 -6.36 -14.68
N LEU A 270 12.83 -7.20 -15.56
CA LEU A 270 12.05 -8.20 -16.30
C LEU A 270 11.90 -9.54 -15.57
N SER A 271 12.45 -9.67 -14.39
CA SER A 271 12.38 -10.93 -13.62
C SER A 271 10.99 -11.22 -13.10
N HIS A 272 10.21 -10.17 -12.81
CA HIS A 272 8.86 -10.28 -12.26
C HIS A 272 7.93 -9.24 -12.89
N PHE A 273 6.85 -9.74 -13.48
CA PHE A 273 5.77 -8.92 -13.99
C PHE A 273 4.56 -9.01 -13.07
N GLU A 274 3.80 -7.92 -13.02
CA GLU A 274 2.48 -7.86 -12.40
C GLU A 274 1.48 -7.32 -13.41
N ALA A 275 0.23 -7.73 -13.29
CA ALA A 275 -0.86 -7.10 -14.04
C ALA A 275 -1.48 -6.00 -13.18
N GLN A 276 -1.47 -4.78 -13.66
CA GLN A 276 -2.20 -3.66 -13.08
C GLN A 276 -3.57 -3.61 -13.74
N LEU A 277 -4.63 -3.85 -12.97
CA LEU A 277 -6.00 -3.88 -13.45
C LEU A 277 -6.79 -2.68 -12.94
N GLN A 278 -7.75 -2.26 -13.75
CA GLN A 278 -8.77 -1.27 -13.39
C GLN A 278 -10.10 -2.00 -13.20
N VAL A 279 -10.60 -2.00 -11.98
CA VAL A 279 -11.84 -2.68 -11.59
C VAL A 279 -12.89 -1.63 -11.26
N PRO A 280 -14.14 -1.74 -11.74
CA PRO A 280 -15.20 -0.79 -11.41
C PRO A 280 -15.41 -0.69 -9.89
N GLU A 281 -15.59 0.55 -9.39
CA GLU A 281 -15.77 0.85 -7.96
C GLU A 281 -16.92 0.05 -7.31
N SER A 282 -17.97 -0.27 -8.09
CA SER A 282 -19.12 -1.04 -7.60
C SER A 282 -18.75 -2.41 -7.05
N TYR A 283 -17.60 -2.95 -7.43
CA TYR A 283 -17.07 -4.24 -6.96
C TYR A 283 -15.97 -4.10 -5.91
N ALA A 284 -15.54 -2.88 -5.59
CA ALA A 284 -14.39 -2.63 -4.70
C ALA A 284 -14.51 -3.31 -3.33
N ASN A 285 -15.72 -3.31 -2.75
CA ASN A 285 -15.99 -3.92 -1.44
C ASN A 285 -16.06 -5.46 -1.49
N GLU A 286 -16.14 -6.05 -2.67
CA GLU A 286 -16.18 -7.50 -2.86
C GLU A 286 -14.80 -8.08 -3.16
N LEU A 287 -13.82 -7.21 -3.47
CA LEU A 287 -12.44 -7.64 -3.74
C LEU A 287 -11.72 -8.03 -2.46
N GLY A 288 -11.01 -9.15 -2.50
CA GLY A 288 -10.17 -9.64 -1.42
C GLY A 288 -8.77 -10.05 -1.91
N LEU A 289 -7.75 -9.81 -1.09
CA LEU A 289 -6.41 -10.31 -1.39
C LEU A 289 -6.41 -11.84 -1.46
N GLY A 290 -5.67 -12.39 -2.41
CA GLY A 290 -5.58 -13.83 -2.61
C GLY A 290 -6.65 -14.40 -3.55
N MET A 291 -7.56 -13.57 -4.10
CA MET A 291 -8.53 -14.03 -5.10
C MET A 291 -7.84 -14.45 -6.39
N ASP A 292 -8.35 -15.52 -7.00
CA ASP A 292 -7.88 -16.00 -8.28
C ASP A 292 -8.32 -15.07 -9.41
N VAL A 293 -7.41 -14.86 -10.35
CA VAL A 293 -7.61 -13.97 -11.50
C VAL A 293 -7.16 -14.66 -12.77
N GLU A 294 -8.06 -14.75 -13.74
CA GLU A 294 -7.74 -15.20 -15.09
C GLU A 294 -7.31 -13.99 -15.92
N LEU A 295 -6.05 -13.95 -16.33
CA LEU A 295 -5.47 -12.91 -17.18
C LEU A 295 -5.45 -13.38 -18.63
N LYS A 296 -6.11 -12.66 -19.52
CA LYS A 296 -6.12 -12.95 -20.96
C LYS A 296 -5.21 -12.00 -21.70
N LEU A 297 -4.11 -12.54 -22.22
CA LEU A 297 -3.09 -11.83 -22.95
C LEU A 297 -3.06 -12.32 -24.43
N GLY A 298 -3.80 -11.63 -25.29
CA GLY A 298 -4.02 -12.13 -26.66
C GLY A 298 -4.80 -13.44 -26.66
N ASN A 299 -4.15 -14.53 -27.11
CA ASN A 299 -4.73 -15.87 -27.14
C ASN A 299 -4.36 -16.73 -25.91
N GLU A 300 -3.48 -16.23 -25.04
CA GLU A 300 -3.01 -16.98 -23.87
C GLU A 300 -3.79 -16.58 -22.62
N THR A 301 -4.14 -17.56 -21.81
CA THR A 301 -4.78 -17.36 -20.50
C THR A 301 -3.80 -17.76 -19.40
N ILE A 302 -3.52 -16.85 -18.50
CA ILE A 302 -2.57 -17.02 -17.41
C ILE A 302 -3.34 -16.86 -16.09
N MET A 303 -3.11 -17.78 -15.15
CA MET A 303 -3.67 -17.64 -13.81
C MET A 303 -2.77 -16.77 -12.95
N GLY A 304 -3.40 -15.89 -12.19
CA GLY A 304 -2.74 -15.01 -11.23
C GLY A 304 -3.52 -14.90 -9.94
N VAL A 305 -2.94 -14.20 -8.99
CA VAL A 305 -3.53 -13.98 -7.66
C VAL A 305 -3.52 -12.49 -7.35
N LEU A 306 -4.64 -11.99 -6.86
CA LEU A 306 -4.80 -10.59 -6.46
C LEU A 306 -3.87 -10.28 -5.28
N SER A 307 -2.84 -9.46 -5.52
CA SER A 307 -1.76 -9.18 -4.55
C SER A 307 -1.89 -7.83 -3.84
N ALA A 308 -2.57 -6.87 -4.48
CA ALA A 308 -2.81 -5.56 -3.87
C ALA A 308 -4.08 -4.91 -4.44
N ILE A 309 -4.74 -4.11 -3.59
CA ILE A 309 -5.92 -3.31 -3.94
C ILE A 309 -5.62 -1.88 -3.48
N SER A 310 -5.73 -0.90 -4.39
CA SER A 310 -5.56 0.50 -4.03
C SER A 310 -6.72 0.97 -3.14
N PRO A 311 -6.47 1.72 -2.08
CA PRO A 311 -7.53 2.34 -1.29
C PRO A 311 -8.16 3.56 -2.02
N GLU A 312 -7.57 4.02 -3.11
CA GLU A 312 -8.04 5.18 -3.87
C GLU A 312 -8.92 4.76 -5.05
N VAL A 313 -9.99 5.50 -5.25
CA VAL A 313 -10.86 5.40 -6.42
C VAL A 313 -10.51 6.53 -7.39
N ASN A 314 -10.10 6.19 -8.59
CA ASN A 314 -9.82 7.13 -9.67
C ASN A 314 -10.76 6.86 -10.85
N ASN A 315 -11.48 7.87 -11.31
CA ASN A 315 -12.42 7.76 -12.45
C ASN A 315 -13.47 6.64 -12.30
N ARG A 316 -13.96 6.38 -11.06
CA ARG A 316 -14.87 5.29 -10.70
C ARG A 316 -14.27 3.89 -10.89
N GLU A 317 -12.97 3.78 -10.85
CA GLU A 317 -12.23 2.53 -10.92
C GLU A 317 -11.25 2.42 -9.75
N VAL A 318 -11.05 1.21 -9.27
CA VAL A 318 -10.06 0.84 -8.26
C VAL A 318 -8.91 0.14 -8.95
N THR A 319 -7.71 0.63 -8.72
CA THR A 319 -6.50 -0.01 -9.25
C THR A 319 -6.13 -1.21 -8.40
N THR A 320 -5.97 -2.36 -9.04
CA THR A 320 -5.52 -3.59 -8.38
C THR A 320 -4.26 -4.14 -9.02
N ARG A 321 -3.48 -4.92 -8.26
CA ARG A 321 -2.31 -5.62 -8.78
C ARG A 321 -2.51 -7.12 -8.65
N VAL A 322 -2.14 -7.82 -9.69
CA VAL A 322 -2.21 -9.28 -9.76
C VAL A 322 -0.81 -9.82 -10.03
N ARG A 323 -0.36 -10.69 -9.14
CA ARG A 323 0.87 -11.43 -9.33
C ARG A 323 0.57 -12.69 -10.11
N PHE A 324 1.38 -12.96 -11.11
CA PHE A 324 1.29 -14.17 -11.92
C PHE A 324 2.67 -14.70 -12.25
N THR A 325 2.76 -15.97 -12.57
CA THR A 325 3.97 -16.60 -13.07
C THR A 325 3.72 -17.00 -14.52
N SER A 326 4.53 -16.49 -15.42
CA SER A 326 4.46 -16.87 -16.84
C SER A 326 5.80 -17.37 -17.29
N ASN A 327 5.78 -18.44 -18.06
CA ASN A 327 6.94 -18.98 -18.74
C ASN A 327 7.13 -18.37 -20.14
N SER A 328 6.30 -17.40 -20.52
CA SER A 328 6.31 -16.78 -21.85
C SER A 328 7.38 -15.69 -21.93
N ASN A 329 8.35 -15.86 -22.81
CA ASN A 329 9.40 -14.86 -23.10
C ASN A 329 8.88 -13.63 -23.87
N ASN A 330 7.58 -13.58 -24.21
CA ASN A 330 6.98 -12.56 -25.08
C ASN A 330 6.21 -11.46 -24.33
N ILE A 331 6.29 -11.41 -23.01
CA ILE A 331 5.60 -10.40 -22.22
C ILE A 331 6.36 -9.07 -22.30
N ARG A 332 5.62 -7.98 -22.58
CA ARG A 332 6.17 -6.63 -22.68
C ARG A 332 5.52 -5.70 -21.68
N GLN A 333 6.31 -4.79 -21.12
CA GLN A 333 5.78 -3.72 -20.26
C GLN A 333 4.75 -2.87 -21.02
N ASN A 334 3.68 -2.45 -20.31
CA ASN A 334 2.53 -1.71 -20.84
C ASN A 334 1.69 -2.47 -21.90
N GLN A 335 1.91 -3.78 -22.07
CA GLN A 335 1.05 -4.61 -22.90
C GLN A 335 -0.34 -4.69 -22.27
N ARG A 336 -1.38 -4.40 -23.06
CA ARG A 336 -2.78 -4.44 -22.62
C ARG A 336 -3.24 -5.88 -22.44
N LEU A 337 -4.09 -6.10 -21.46
CA LEU A 337 -4.74 -7.38 -21.17
C LEU A 337 -6.17 -7.17 -20.67
N THR A 338 -6.96 -8.21 -20.70
CA THR A 338 -8.23 -8.30 -20.01
C THR A 338 -8.13 -9.34 -18.91
N ALA A 339 -8.87 -9.14 -17.83
CA ALA A 339 -8.85 -10.03 -16.68
C ALA A 339 -10.27 -10.34 -16.23
N ARG A 340 -10.43 -11.51 -15.61
CA ARG A 340 -11.62 -11.92 -14.87
C ARG A 340 -11.21 -12.26 -13.45
N ILE A 341 -11.68 -11.48 -12.49
CA ILE A 341 -11.43 -11.72 -11.06
C ILE A 341 -12.57 -12.58 -10.55
N LEU A 342 -12.24 -13.72 -9.99
CA LEU A 342 -13.20 -14.68 -9.46
C LEU A 342 -13.60 -14.24 -8.05
N LEU A 343 -14.82 -13.67 -7.92
CA LEU A 343 -15.32 -13.14 -6.65
C LEU A 343 -15.88 -14.25 -5.76
N ASP A 344 -16.60 -15.21 -6.37
CA ASP A 344 -17.24 -16.30 -5.64
C ASP A 344 -17.38 -17.52 -6.56
N ASN A 345 -17.17 -18.71 -6.00
CA ASN A 345 -17.30 -19.98 -6.72
C ASN A 345 -18.18 -20.93 -5.89
N ARG A 346 -19.51 -20.88 -6.14
CA ARG A 346 -20.49 -21.70 -5.43
C ARG A 346 -20.75 -22.98 -6.19
N GLN A 347 -20.32 -24.09 -5.61
CA GLN A 347 -20.53 -25.39 -6.19
C GLN A 347 -21.93 -25.91 -5.85
N ASN A 348 -22.53 -26.67 -6.78
CA ASN A 348 -23.80 -27.37 -6.59
C ASN A 348 -24.95 -26.45 -6.15
N VAL A 349 -25.10 -25.30 -6.76
CA VAL A 349 -26.22 -24.39 -6.54
C VAL A 349 -27.27 -24.54 -7.63
N LEU A 350 -28.55 -24.45 -7.21
CA LEU A 350 -29.66 -24.39 -8.13
C LEU A 350 -29.62 -23.05 -8.88
N GLN A 351 -29.51 -23.09 -10.18
CA GLN A 351 -29.37 -21.89 -10.99
C GLN A 351 -30.17 -21.94 -12.28
N VAL A 352 -30.47 -20.76 -12.79
CA VAL A 352 -31.13 -20.60 -14.09
C VAL A 352 -30.40 -19.52 -14.90
N LYS A 353 -30.47 -19.61 -16.22
CA LYS A 353 -29.92 -18.61 -17.13
C LYS A 353 -30.53 -17.24 -16.83
N ARG A 354 -29.67 -16.24 -16.69
CA ARG A 354 -30.08 -14.85 -16.49
C ARG A 354 -30.89 -14.37 -17.69
N GLY A 355 -31.99 -13.67 -17.43
CA GLY A 355 -32.85 -13.14 -18.47
C GLY A 355 -33.59 -11.87 -18.03
N ALA A 356 -34.45 -11.37 -18.94
CA ALA A 356 -35.19 -10.12 -18.71
C ALA A 356 -36.17 -10.19 -17.51
N PHE A 357 -36.54 -11.39 -17.04
CA PHE A 357 -37.36 -11.58 -15.84
C PHE A 357 -36.74 -10.90 -14.59
N MET A 358 -35.43 -10.81 -14.52
CA MET A 358 -34.71 -10.14 -13.42
C MET A 358 -34.97 -8.63 -13.36
N GLN A 359 -35.40 -7.99 -14.44
CA GLN A 359 -35.72 -6.55 -14.46
C GLN A 359 -36.93 -6.20 -13.58
N GLN A 360 -37.73 -7.16 -13.20
CA GLN A 360 -38.86 -7.03 -12.26
C GLN A 360 -38.50 -7.42 -10.82
N GLY A 361 -37.22 -7.36 -10.46
CA GLY A 361 -36.72 -7.62 -9.11
C GLY A 361 -36.43 -9.09 -8.80
N GLY A 362 -36.71 -10.03 -9.72
CA GLY A 362 -36.42 -11.46 -9.53
C GLY A 362 -37.18 -12.14 -8.39
N ILE A 363 -38.33 -11.58 -7.97
CA ILE A 363 -39.16 -12.12 -6.86
C ILE A 363 -40.26 -13.05 -7.34
N VAL A 364 -40.47 -13.15 -8.63
CA VAL A 364 -41.46 -14.04 -9.27
C VAL A 364 -40.89 -14.68 -10.53
N ALA A 365 -41.31 -15.91 -10.79
CA ALA A 365 -41.04 -16.63 -12.03
C ALA A 365 -42.33 -17.23 -12.58
N TYR A 366 -42.39 -17.43 -13.90
CA TYR A 366 -43.43 -18.18 -14.56
C TYR A 366 -42.90 -19.62 -14.80
N LYS A 367 -43.30 -20.56 -13.94
CA LYS A 367 -42.97 -21.99 -14.06
C LYS A 367 -43.89 -22.62 -15.08
N ILE A 368 -43.34 -23.36 -16.03
CA ILE A 368 -44.06 -24.08 -17.08
C ILE A 368 -44.49 -25.47 -16.55
N ASP A 369 -45.76 -25.77 -16.73
CA ASP A 369 -46.38 -27.04 -16.43
C ASP A 369 -47.26 -27.44 -17.62
N GLY A 370 -46.74 -28.28 -18.52
CA GLY A 370 -47.39 -28.59 -19.80
C GLY A 370 -47.60 -27.36 -20.67
N ASN A 371 -48.84 -27.06 -21.01
CA ASN A 371 -49.23 -25.90 -21.84
C ASN A 371 -49.52 -24.65 -21.01
N PHE A 372 -49.28 -24.68 -19.69
CA PHE A 372 -49.55 -23.55 -18.81
C PHE A 372 -48.25 -23.03 -18.18
N ALA A 373 -48.18 -21.73 -18.01
CA ALA A 373 -47.10 -21.12 -17.19
C ALA A 373 -47.76 -20.43 -15.99
N ARG A 374 -47.37 -20.85 -14.77
CA ARG A 374 -47.91 -20.34 -13.50
C ARG A 374 -46.93 -19.38 -12.87
N ARG A 375 -47.43 -18.25 -12.40
CA ARG A 375 -46.69 -17.25 -11.64
C ARG A 375 -46.45 -17.79 -10.23
N ILE A 376 -45.18 -17.96 -9.87
CA ILE A 376 -44.77 -18.42 -8.52
C ILE A 376 -43.76 -17.42 -7.91
N PRO A 377 -43.85 -17.23 -6.58
CA PRO A 377 -42.84 -16.46 -5.87
C PRO A 377 -41.54 -17.22 -5.82
N ILE A 378 -40.42 -16.58 -6.08
CA ILE A 378 -39.10 -17.14 -5.97
C ILE A 378 -38.20 -16.24 -5.11
N SER A 379 -37.16 -16.83 -4.56
CA SER A 379 -36.06 -16.08 -3.93
C SER A 379 -34.78 -16.34 -4.69
N VAL A 380 -34.12 -15.27 -5.11
CA VAL A 380 -32.86 -15.33 -5.84
C VAL A 380 -31.69 -15.03 -4.89
N GLY A 381 -30.56 -15.66 -5.15
CA GLY A 381 -29.33 -15.46 -4.41
C GLY A 381 -28.28 -14.71 -5.25
N ALA A 382 -27.09 -15.29 -5.33
CA ALA A 382 -25.99 -14.73 -6.09
C ALA A 382 -26.32 -14.66 -7.58
N THR A 383 -25.91 -13.57 -8.22
CA THR A 383 -26.12 -13.32 -9.65
C THR A 383 -24.80 -13.21 -10.37
N SER A 384 -24.63 -13.95 -11.43
CA SER A 384 -23.50 -13.89 -12.36
C SER A 384 -23.91 -13.16 -13.65
N ILE A 385 -22.97 -12.98 -14.56
CA ILE A 385 -23.26 -12.40 -15.88
C ILE A 385 -24.28 -13.27 -16.64
N ASN A 386 -24.19 -14.60 -16.54
CA ASN A 386 -24.94 -15.55 -17.35
C ASN A 386 -26.04 -16.30 -16.59
N ALA A 387 -25.98 -16.38 -15.26
CA ALA A 387 -26.87 -17.17 -14.44
C ALA A 387 -27.24 -16.47 -13.13
N VAL A 388 -28.34 -16.96 -12.53
CA VAL A 388 -28.87 -16.50 -11.23
C VAL A 388 -29.11 -17.70 -10.35
N GLU A 389 -28.63 -17.63 -9.12
CA GLU A 389 -28.90 -18.62 -8.09
C GLU A 389 -30.35 -18.54 -7.62
N ILE A 390 -31.02 -19.67 -7.49
CA ILE A 390 -32.36 -19.79 -6.94
C ILE A 390 -32.26 -20.39 -5.53
N LEU A 391 -32.68 -19.62 -4.53
CA LEU A 391 -32.67 -20.06 -3.12
C LEU A 391 -33.94 -20.81 -2.74
N SER A 392 -35.07 -20.42 -3.34
CA SER A 392 -36.36 -21.08 -3.08
C SER A 392 -37.38 -20.81 -4.19
N GLY A 393 -38.41 -21.65 -4.23
CA GLY A 393 -39.55 -21.54 -5.15
C GLY A 393 -39.47 -22.40 -6.40
N LEU A 394 -38.30 -22.93 -6.75
CA LEU A 394 -38.09 -23.80 -7.92
C LEU A 394 -37.29 -25.05 -7.52
N ASN A 395 -37.45 -26.10 -8.28
CA ASN A 395 -36.69 -27.34 -8.14
C ASN A 395 -35.80 -27.59 -9.37
N GLU A 396 -34.91 -28.56 -9.24
CA GLU A 396 -34.11 -29.01 -10.36
C GLU A 396 -35.01 -29.55 -11.49
N ASN A 397 -34.66 -29.25 -12.72
CA ASN A 397 -35.41 -29.59 -13.94
C ASN A 397 -36.69 -28.79 -14.17
N ASP A 398 -37.08 -27.85 -13.31
CA ASP A 398 -38.18 -26.93 -13.61
C ASP A 398 -37.81 -26.03 -14.80
N GLU A 399 -38.80 -25.77 -15.64
CA GLU A 399 -38.64 -24.82 -16.76
C GLU A 399 -39.34 -23.50 -16.43
N ILE A 400 -38.66 -22.38 -16.66
CA ILE A 400 -39.22 -21.06 -16.45
C ILE A 400 -39.04 -20.17 -17.66
N ILE A 401 -39.93 -19.21 -17.79
CA ILE A 401 -39.83 -18.16 -18.80
C ILE A 401 -38.78 -17.12 -18.33
N ILE A 402 -37.76 -16.87 -19.13
CA ILE A 402 -36.68 -15.89 -18.83
C ILE A 402 -36.78 -14.60 -19.64
N SER A 403 -37.69 -14.48 -20.60
CA SER A 403 -37.99 -13.27 -21.33
C SER A 403 -38.71 -12.24 -20.44
N SER A 404 -38.94 -11.02 -20.95
CA SER A 404 -39.60 -9.94 -20.20
C SER A 404 -41.05 -10.28 -19.87
N TYR A 405 -41.44 -10.09 -18.61
CA TYR A 405 -42.79 -10.32 -18.09
C TYR A 405 -43.77 -9.12 -18.33
N ASN A 406 -43.29 -8.02 -18.90
CA ASN A 406 -44.12 -6.83 -19.09
C ASN A 406 -45.40 -7.09 -19.91
N GLN A 407 -45.35 -7.98 -20.89
CA GLN A 407 -46.47 -8.39 -21.73
C GLN A 407 -47.50 -9.26 -21.01
N PHE A 408 -47.15 -9.85 -19.86
CA PHE A 408 -48.03 -10.79 -19.13
C PHE A 408 -49.02 -10.08 -18.22
N ASN A 409 -48.88 -8.75 -18.00
CA ASN A 409 -49.73 -7.90 -17.17
C ASN A 409 -50.03 -8.55 -15.80
N GLN A 410 -49.06 -9.22 -15.16
CA GLN A 410 -49.12 -9.86 -13.87
C GLN A 410 -50.19 -11.01 -13.78
N ALA A 411 -50.59 -11.62 -14.91
CA ALA A 411 -51.52 -12.74 -14.91
C ALA A 411 -50.97 -13.92 -14.11
N ASP A 412 -51.80 -14.56 -13.31
CA ASP A 412 -51.38 -15.70 -12.45
C ASP A 412 -51.12 -16.96 -13.26
N THR A 413 -51.81 -17.11 -14.43
CA THR A 413 -51.65 -18.24 -15.32
C THR A 413 -51.66 -17.80 -16.77
N LEU A 414 -50.76 -18.32 -17.58
CA LEU A 414 -50.65 -18.08 -19.02
C LEU A 414 -50.84 -19.39 -19.76
N LEU A 415 -51.52 -19.37 -20.89
CA LEU A 415 -51.63 -20.52 -21.82
C LEU A 415 -50.54 -20.34 -22.89
N LEU A 416 -49.69 -21.32 -23.05
CA LEU A 416 -48.64 -21.37 -24.08
C LEU A 416 -49.13 -22.22 -25.23
N ASN A 417 -49.22 -21.63 -26.44
CA ASN A 417 -49.66 -22.30 -27.67
C ASN A 417 -48.52 -22.41 -28.68
#